data_5016084e7c1f9965fee3f40f61d42254
#
_entry.id   5016084e7c1f9965fee3f40f61d42254
#
_cell.length_a   1.000
_cell.length_b   1.000
_cell.length_c   1.000
_cell.angle_alpha   90.00
_cell.angle_beta   90.00
_cell.angle_gamma   90.00
#
_symmetry.space_group_name_H-M   'P 1'
#
loop_
_entity.id
_entity.type
_entity.pdbx_description
1 polymer ?
#
loop_
_entity_poly.entity_id
_entity_poly.type
_entity_poly.pdbx_seq_one_letter_code
_entity_poly.pdbx_strand_id
1 'polypeptide(L)'
;MNNTRDTSNTSQPRDNSKTARRYLEMTGIKSVLDIEHVTEISVNKPGTIWFEGKNGWESKDAPDATFDNLMTLAKTLTNLSKIKIPLSHDNPIASVVLPGGERGQIIIPPATENNSVVISIRKPSLTRFTIDDYVRTGRFDNVRIATKHEAILTERQRYLYELSRRPDGQSKAQFLREAVKDRLNFLIVGGTGSGKTTIAKAIADIFPPERRYITVEDVPEMSLPLHPNHIRLFYKKNTVEAKEIIEACMRLKPDHIFLAELRGNEAWSYLEALNTGHEGSISTIHANNTYASFSRLASIVKQSDVGMTVDMDLIMRTIKTSIDVILFFNHTRMTELYYEPEEKNRFLSTM
;
A
#
# COMPACT_ATOMS: atom_id res chain seq x y z
N MET A 1 19.29 48.89 -49.37
CA MET A 1 18.08 48.87 -48.53
C MET A 1 17.72 47.40 -48.34
N ASN A 2 18.23 46.78 -47.30
CA ASN A 2 17.89 45.39 -46.93
C ASN A 2 17.33 45.41 -45.51
N ASN A 3 16.03 45.22 -45.42
CA ASN A 3 15.30 45.06 -44.16
C ASN A 3 15.34 43.59 -43.76
N THR A 4 16.25 43.20 -42.89
CA THR A 4 16.22 41.94 -42.16
C THR A 4 15.32 42.11 -40.93
N ARG A 5 14.13 41.54 -40.97
CA ARG A 5 13.26 41.38 -39.79
C ARG A 5 13.83 40.28 -38.91
N ASP A 6 14.36 40.69 -37.80
CA ASP A 6 14.75 39.82 -36.70
C ASP A 6 13.48 39.41 -35.94
N THR A 7 13.08 38.14 -36.06
CA THR A 7 11.97 37.53 -35.30
C THR A 7 12.55 36.58 -34.29
N SER A 8 13.27 37.10 -33.31
CA SER A 8 13.61 36.33 -32.11
C SER A 8 12.42 36.29 -31.14
N ASN A 9 11.52 35.35 -31.38
CA ASN A 9 10.45 35.04 -30.44
C ASN A 9 11.02 34.12 -29.35
N THR A 10 11.80 34.68 -28.43
CA THR A 10 12.25 33.99 -27.22
C THR A 10 11.09 33.94 -26.26
N SER A 11 10.31 32.84 -26.34
CA SER A 11 9.36 32.49 -25.30
C SER A 11 10.13 32.30 -23.99
N GLN A 12 9.95 33.21 -23.04
CA GLN A 12 10.48 33.06 -21.68
C GLN A 12 10.06 31.69 -21.13
N PRO A 13 10.97 30.93 -20.48
CA PRO A 13 10.63 29.67 -19.87
C PRO A 13 9.44 29.88 -18.92
N ARG A 14 8.34 29.17 -19.14
CA ARG A 14 7.17 29.23 -18.25
C ARG A 14 7.62 28.91 -16.83
N ASP A 15 7.37 29.80 -15.89
CA ASP A 15 7.65 29.58 -14.46
C ASP A 15 6.64 28.56 -13.89
N ASN A 16 6.96 27.29 -14.07
CA ASN A 16 6.15 26.17 -13.61
C ASN A 16 5.92 26.18 -12.09
N SER A 17 6.81 26.84 -11.33
CA SER A 17 6.64 26.99 -9.87
C SER A 17 5.43 27.87 -9.53
N LYS A 18 5.21 28.97 -10.24
CA LYS A 18 4.02 29.83 -10.03
C LYS A 18 2.74 29.10 -10.38
N THR A 19 2.75 28.36 -11.50
CA THR A 19 1.59 27.59 -11.93
C THR A 19 1.29 26.48 -10.90
N ALA A 20 2.30 25.75 -10.42
CA ALA A 20 2.11 24.74 -9.39
C ALA A 20 1.50 25.31 -8.10
N ARG A 21 2.03 26.45 -7.60
CA ARG A 21 1.49 27.14 -6.40
C ARG A 21 0.02 27.52 -6.58
N ARG A 22 -0.34 28.09 -7.74
CA ARG A 22 -1.72 28.46 -8.05
C ARG A 22 -2.67 27.24 -8.00
N TYR A 23 -2.28 26.10 -8.58
CA TYR A 23 -3.12 24.90 -8.55
C TYR A 23 -3.15 24.25 -7.17
N LEU A 24 -2.08 24.30 -6.39
CA LEU A 24 -2.09 23.89 -4.97
C LEU A 24 -3.07 24.72 -4.14
N GLU A 25 -3.14 26.03 -4.37
CA GLU A 25 -4.11 26.93 -3.73
C GLU A 25 -5.54 26.63 -4.19
N MET A 26 -5.77 26.58 -5.50
CA MET A 26 -7.08 26.37 -6.10
C MET A 26 -7.69 25.03 -5.70
N THR A 27 -6.92 23.94 -5.67
CA THR A 27 -7.40 22.61 -5.25
C THR A 27 -7.58 22.48 -3.73
N GLY A 28 -7.20 23.51 -2.95
CA GLY A 28 -7.27 23.46 -1.48
C GLY A 28 -6.14 22.67 -0.82
N ILE A 29 -5.24 22.03 -1.57
CA ILE A 29 -4.10 21.28 -1.03
C ILE A 29 -3.18 22.19 -0.21
N LYS A 30 -2.93 23.42 -0.68
CA LYS A 30 -2.08 24.40 0.02
C LYS A 30 -2.60 24.69 1.44
N SER A 31 -3.91 24.84 1.62
CA SER A 31 -4.49 25.13 2.94
C SER A 31 -4.25 24.01 3.94
N VAL A 32 -4.14 22.75 3.48
CA VAL A 32 -3.81 21.59 4.32
C VAL A 32 -2.29 21.49 4.55
N LEU A 33 -1.48 21.81 3.52
CA LEU A 33 -0.02 21.89 3.66
C LEU A 33 0.41 22.90 4.72
N ASP A 34 -0.37 23.98 4.92
CA ASP A 34 -0.05 25.05 5.89
C ASP A 34 -0.40 24.68 7.33
N ILE A 35 -1.12 23.58 7.57
CA ILE A 35 -1.39 23.07 8.91
C ILE A 35 -0.08 22.50 9.49
N GLU A 36 0.37 23.07 10.62
CA GLU A 36 1.69 22.80 11.19
C GLU A 36 1.92 21.31 11.49
N HIS A 37 0.94 20.64 12.07
CA HIS A 37 1.06 19.25 12.54
C HIS A 37 0.74 18.19 11.48
N VAL A 38 0.29 18.58 10.29
CA VAL A 38 0.02 17.63 9.19
C VAL A 38 1.35 17.15 8.61
N THR A 39 1.49 15.85 8.49
CA THR A 39 2.68 15.18 7.95
C THR A 39 2.46 14.54 6.59
N GLU A 40 1.24 14.08 6.34
CA GLU A 40 0.85 13.41 5.10
C GLU A 40 -0.46 13.98 4.58
N ILE A 41 -0.55 14.15 3.26
CA ILE A 41 -1.74 14.62 2.57
C ILE A 41 -2.02 13.67 1.41
N SER A 42 -3.27 13.35 1.16
CA SER A 42 -3.64 12.51 0.03
C SER A 42 -4.93 12.95 -0.62
N VAL A 43 -4.90 13.06 -1.92
CA VAL A 43 -6.10 13.09 -2.77
C VAL A 43 -6.25 11.70 -3.38
N ASN A 44 -7.30 10.98 -2.98
CA ASN A 44 -7.58 9.63 -3.51
C ASN A 44 -8.47 9.72 -4.76
N LYS A 45 -9.37 10.68 -4.76
CA LYS A 45 -10.32 11.00 -5.84
C LYS A 45 -10.69 12.47 -5.79
N PRO A 46 -11.23 13.05 -6.87
CA PRO A 46 -11.72 14.43 -6.88
C PRO A 46 -12.70 14.75 -5.75
N GLY A 47 -12.65 15.97 -5.27
CA GLY A 47 -13.59 16.52 -4.28
C GLY A 47 -13.25 16.30 -2.82
N THR A 48 -12.21 15.53 -2.50
CA THR A 48 -11.84 15.25 -1.09
C THR A 48 -10.33 15.22 -0.91
N ILE A 49 -9.84 15.89 0.12
CA ILE A 49 -8.45 15.82 0.57
C ILE A 49 -8.40 15.09 1.89
N TRP A 50 -7.60 14.05 1.98
CA TRP A 50 -7.24 13.35 3.21
C TRP A 50 -5.93 13.89 3.75
N PHE A 51 -5.80 13.96 5.07
CA PHE A 51 -4.54 14.35 5.71
C PHE A 51 -4.39 13.65 7.06
N GLU A 52 -3.16 13.37 7.42
CA GLU A 52 -2.85 12.78 8.72
C GLU A 52 -2.48 13.88 9.70
N GLY A 53 -3.35 14.04 10.69
CA GLY A 53 -3.21 14.96 11.80
C GLY A 53 -2.72 14.27 13.08
N LYS A 54 -2.92 14.91 14.22
CA LYS A 54 -2.54 14.36 15.54
C LYS A 54 -3.37 13.14 15.94
N ASN A 55 -4.58 13.03 15.44
CA ASN A 55 -5.55 11.98 15.79
C ASN A 55 -5.71 10.91 14.71
N GLY A 56 -4.80 10.86 13.73
CA GLY A 56 -4.86 9.96 12.59
C GLY A 56 -5.39 10.63 11.32
N TRP A 57 -6.00 9.86 10.43
CA TRP A 57 -6.49 10.34 9.15
C TRP A 57 -7.81 11.10 9.30
N GLU A 58 -7.84 12.29 8.75
CA GLU A 58 -9.00 13.18 8.65
C GLU A 58 -9.25 13.55 7.19
N SER A 59 -10.46 13.98 6.85
CA SER A 59 -10.80 14.42 5.51
C SER A 59 -11.42 15.80 5.49
N LYS A 60 -11.22 16.50 4.37
CA LYS A 60 -11.79 17.82 4.09
C LYS A 60 -12.40 17.82 2.71
N ASP A 61 -13.58 18.41 2.58
CA ASP A 61 -14.19 18.68 1.28
C ASP A 61 -13.36 19.69 0.50
N ALA A 62 -13.16 19.40 -0.77
CA ALA A 62 -12.37 20.21 -1.70
C ALA A 62 -13.03 20.21 -3.10
N PRO A 63 -14.16 20.93 -3.27
CA PRO A 63 -14.94 20.87 -4.50
C PRO A 63 -14.16 21.33 -5.74
N ASP A 64 -13.16 22.23 -5.56
CA ASP A 64 -12.31 22.69 -6.64
C ASP A 64 -11.15 21.73 -6.97
N ALA A 65 -10.94 20.67 -6.18
CA ALA A 65 -10.06 19.56 -6.51
C ALA A 65 -10.74 18.65 -7.55
N THR A 66 -11.11 19.20 -8.69
CA THR A 66 -11.71 18.47 -9.82
C THR A 66 -10.66 17.62 -10.53
N PHE A 67 -11.12 16.63 -11.32
CA PHE A 67 -10.20 15.80 -12.12
C PHE A 67 -9.27 16.65 -12.99
N ASP A 68 -9.80 17.67 -13.68
CA ASP A 68 -9.01 18.52 -14.59
C ASP A 68 -7.98 19.36 -13.83
N ASN A 69 -8.35 19.93 -12.69
CA ASN A 69 -7.44 20.73 -11.86
C ASN A 69 -6.34 19.85 -11.26
N LEU A 70 -6.67 18.66 -10.79
CA LEU A 70 -5.71 17.68 -10.26
C LEU A 70 -4.78 17.17 -11.36
N MET A 71 -5.30 16.88 -12.55
CA MET A 71 -4.50 16.44 -13.70
C MET A 71 -3.54 17.56 -14.15
N THR A 72 -4.00 18.81 -14.15
CA THR A 72 -3.14 19.96 -14.49
C THR A 72 -2.06 20.16 -13.44
N LEU A 73 -2.40 20.03 -12.15
CA LEU A 73 -1.43 20.06 -11.06
C LEU A 73 -0.40 18.94 -11.22
N ALA A 74 -0.85 17.70 -11.46
CA ALA A 74 0.00 16.54 -11.65
C ALA A 74 1.04 16.77 -12.77
N LYS A 75 0.59 17.19 -13.95
CA LYS A 75 1.46 17.51 -15.09
C LYS A 75 2.41 18.67 -14.78
N THR A 76 1.95 19.68 -14.05
CA THR A 76 2.79 20.82 -13.68
C THR A 76 3.89 20.41 -12.71
N LEU A 77 3.58 19.58 -11.70
CA LEU A 77 4.54 19.06 -10.73
C LEU A 77 5.59 18.15 -11.37
N THR A 78 5.18 17.28 -12.31
CA THR A 78 6.11 16.43 -13.05
C THR A 78 7.08 17.25 -13.91
N ASN A 79 6.59 18.28 -14.59
CA ASN A 79 7.43 19.20 -15.34
C ASN A 79 8.40 19.99 -14.44
N LEU A 80 7.94 20.45 -13.27
CA LEU A 80 8.77 21.12 -12.27
C LEU A 80 9.90 20.23 -11.77
N SER A 81 9.58 18.95 -11.53
CA SER A 81 10.53 17.94 -11.04
C SER A 81 11.49 17.43 -12.13
N LYS A 82 11.38 17.92 -13.36
CA LYS A 82 12.24 17.55 -14.51
C LYS A 82 12.31 16.05 -14.74
N ILE A 83 11.19 15.35 -14.59
CA ILE A 83 11.12 13.91 -14.80
C ILE A 83 11.39 13.61 -16.28
N LYS A 84 12.28 12.64 -16.53
CA LYS A 84 12.74 12.30 -17.89
C LYS A 84 11.60 11.82 -18.80
N ILE A 85 10.70 11.00 -18.27
CA ILE A 85 9.55 10.47 -19.00
C ILE A 85 8.31 11.21 -18.52
N PRO A 86 7.60 11.96 -19.36
CA PRO A 86 6.41 12.69 -18.98
C PRO A 86 5.32 11.79 -18.42
N LEU A 87 4.54 12.31 -17.47
CA LEU A 87 3.36 11.63 -16.96
C LEU A 87 2.32 11.46 -18.09
N SER A 88 1.97 10.25 -18.41
CA SER A 88 1.09 9.88 -19.53
C SER A 88 0.35 8.57 -19.24
N HIS A 89 -0.50 8.14 -20.18
CA HIS A 89 -1.15 6.85 -20.13
C HIS A 89 -0.14 5.67 -20.04
N ASP A 90 1.00 5.77 -20.74
CA ASP A 90 2.03 4.72 -20.78
C ASP A 90 3.04 4.86 -19.62
N ASN A 91 3.05 5.99 -18.94
CA ASN A 91 3.86 6.26 -17.75
C ASN A 91 2.99 6.96 -16.68
N PRO A 92 2.06 6.24 -16.06
CA PRO A 92 1.04 6.85 -15.20
C PRO A 92 1.49 7.10 -13.76
N ILE A 93 2.72 6.75 -13.40
CA ILE A 93 3.27 6.86 -12.04
C ILE A 93 4.44 7.85 -12.03
N ALA A 94 4.44 8.80 -11.11
CA ALA A 94 5.52 9.77 -11.00
C ALA A 94 5.80 10.16 -9.55
N SER A 95 7.09 10.20 -9.18
CA SER A 95 7.55 10.81 -7.93
C SER A 95 7.96 12.25 -8.20
N VAL A 96 7.48 13.19 -7.42
CA VAL A 96 7.67 14.63 -7.64
C VAL A 96 8.18 15.33 -6.37
N VAL A 97 8.71 16.53 -6.55
CA VAL A 97 9.01 17.47 -5.46
C VAL A 97 8.16 18.73 -5.69
N LEU A 98 7.45 19.14 -4.65
CA LEU A 98 6.61 20.32 -4.67
C LEU A 98 7.46 21.60 -4.53
N PRO A 99 6.91 22.78 -4.86
CA PRO A 99 7.64 24.07 -4.73
C PRO A 99 8.13 24.41 -3.31
N GLY A 100 7.58 23.78 -2.28
CA GLY A 100 8.01 23.94 -0.87
C GLY A 100 9.01 22.88 -0.40
N GLY A 101 9.40 21.94 -1.26
CA GLY A 101 10.34 20.86 -0.93
C GLY A 101 9.66 19.56 -0.44
N GLU A 102 8.35 19.52 -0.36
CA GLU A 102 7.58 18.33 -0.01
C GLU A 102 7.75 17.26 -1.10
N ARG A 103 7.75 15.98 -0.71
CA ARG A 103 7.81 14.86 -1.65
C ARG A 103 6.40 14.43 -2.01
N GLY A 104 6.15 14.20 -3.30
CA GLY A 104 4.86 13.72 -3.78
C GLY A 104 4.99 12.45 -4.60
N GLN A 105 3.94 11.63 -4.55
CA GLN A 105 3.71 10.50 -5.45
C GLN A 105 2.40 10.76 -6.19
N ILE A 106 2.44 10.64 -7.51
CA ILE A 106 1.28 10.87 -8.38
C ILE A 106 1.00 9.59 -9.14
N ILE A 107 -0.29 9.22 -9.20
CA ILE A 107 -0.76 8.10 -10.02
C ILE A 107 -2.00 8.56 -10.78
N ILE A 108 -2.01 8.33 -12.09
CA ILE A 108 -3.12 8.69 -12.97
C ILE A 108 -3.65 7.44 -13.70
N PRO A 109 -4.84 7.51 -14.33
CA PRO A 109 -5.29 6.44 -15.21
C PRO A 109 -4.24 6.11 -16.30
N PRO A 110 -4.04 4.82 -16.64
CA PRO A 110 -4.85 3.66 -16.27
C PRO A 110 -4.45 2.96 -14.97
N ALA A 111 -3.45 3.45 -14.24
CA ALA A 111 -2.97 2.83 -13.01
C ALA A 111 -3.89 3.10 -11.78
N THR A 112 -4.95 3.87 -11.95
CA THR A 112 -6.03 4.09 -10.99
C THR A 112 -7.36 4.25 -11.74
N GLU A 113 -8.46 4.49 -11.03
CA GLU A 113 -9.79 4.67 -11.60
C GLU A 113 -9.85 5.83 -12.62
N ASN A 114 -10.60 5.66 -13.71
CA ASN A 114 -10.61 6.56 -14.87
C ASN A 114 -10.87 8.05 -14.54
N ASN A 115 -11.62 8.32 -13.49
CA ASN A 115 -11.98 9.68 -13.07
C ASN A 115 -11.22 10.13 -11.82
N SER A 116 -10.09 9.49 -11.51
CA SER A 116 -9.30 9.77 -10.31
C SER A 116 -7.87 10.17 -10.68
N VAL A 117 -7.32 11.07 -9.89
CA VAL A 117 -5.90 11.41 -9.85
C VAL A 117 -5.46 11.24 -8.41
N VAL A 118 -4.62 10.26 -8.16
CA VAL A 118 -4.05 10.04 -6.83
C VAL A 118 -2.83 10.94 -6.66
N ILE A 119 -2.85 11.75 -5.62
CA ILE A 119 -1.71 12.59 -5.23
C ILE A 119 -1.47 12.38 -3.74
N SER A 120 -0.33 11.79 -3.38
CA SER A 120 0.10 11.67 -1.99
C SER A 120 1.29 12.59 -1.77
N ILE A 121 1.27 13.38 -0.70
CA ILE A 121 2.32 14.36 -0.39
C ILE A 121 2.79 14.12 1.04
N ARG A 122 4.09 13.92 1.18
CA ARG A 122 4.76 13.83 2.47
C ARG A 122 5.48 15.13 2.77
N LYS A 123 5.08 15.75 3.88
CA LYS A 123 5.68 16.96 4.38
C LYS A 123 6.93 16.61 5.21
N PRO A 124 8.11 17.14 4.90
CA PRO A 124 9.28 16.88 5.71
C PRO A 124 9.07 17.49 7.10
N SER A 125 9.45 16.78 8.15
CA SER A 125 9.44 17.32 9.50
C SER A 125 10.47 18.45 9.61
N LEU A 126 10.03 19.64 9.95
CA LEU A 126 10.90 20.77 10.27
C LEU A 126 11.36 20.73 11.73
N THR A 127 10.71 19.93 12.56
CA THR A 127 11.02 19.80 13.98
C THR A 127 12.23 18.90 14.16
N ARG A 128 13.29 19.45 14.72
CA ARG A 128 14.47 18.68 15.14
C ARG A 128 14.36 18.41 16.63
N PHE A 129 14.14 17.16 17.00
CA PHE A 129 14.12 16.71 18.39
C PHE A 129 15.55 16.44 18.89
N THR A 130 15.84 16.90 20.10
CA THR A 130 17.03 16.48 20.86
C THR A 130 16.72 15.17 21.60
N ILE A 131 17.77 14.50 22.11
CA ILE A 131 17.58 13.30 22.95
C ILE A 131 16.77 13.64 24.21
N ASP A 132 16.98 14.82 24.81
CA ASP A 132 16.21 15.29 25.95
C ASP A 132 14.73 15.51 25.62
N ASP A 133 14.41 15.95 24.39
CA ASP A 133 13.03 16.03 23.92
C ASP A 133 12.37 14.65 23.85
N TYR A 134 13.10 13.60 23.43
CA TYR A 134 12.58 12.22 23.44
C TYR A 134 12.26 11.75 24.87
N VAL A 135 13.13 12.06 25.85
CA VAL A 135 12.88 11.79 27.26
C VAL A 135 11.64 12.55 27.74
N ARG A 136 11.64 13.88 27.56
CA ARG A 136 10.58 14.77 28.05
C ARG A 136 9.19 14.44 27.48
N THR A 137 9.15 13.94 26.24
CA THR A 137 7.90 13.59 25.54
C THR A 137 7.50 12.13 25.72
N GLY A 138 8.21 11.36 26.58
CA GLY A 138 7.90 9.96 26.86
C GLY A 138 8.18 8.99 25.68
N ARG A 139 8.96 9.43 24.67
CA ARG A 139 9.23 8.59 23.49
C ARG A 139 10.18 7.42 23.79
N PHE A 140 10.87 7.45 24.90
CA PHE A 140 11.69 6.34 25.41
C PHE A 140 10.98 5.54 26.51
N ASP A 141 9.72 5.87 26.83
CA ASP A 141 8.98 5.12 27.83
C ASP A 141 8.53 3.77 27.25
N ASN A 142 8.47 2.77 28.12
CA ASN A 142 8.00 1.41 27.76
C ASN A 142 8.85 0.72 26.65
N VAL A 143 10.12 1.07 26.52
CA VAL A 143 11.01 0.39 25.58
C VAL A 143 11.16 -1.09 25.97
N ARG A 144 10.81 -1.98 25.06
CA ARG A 144 11.06 -3.40 25.22
C ARG A 144 12.49 -3.71 24.79
N ILE A 145 13.26 -4.34 25.68
CA ILE A 145 14.58 -4.83 25.31
C ILE A 145 14.42 -6.00 24.33
N ALA A 146 15.04 -5.88 23.17
CA ALA A 146 15.06 -6.95 22.18
C ALA A 146 15.84 -8.15 22.74
N THR A 147 15.17 -9.28 22.88
CA THR A 147 15.78 -10.57 23.22
C THR A 147 15.72 -11.48 22.01
N LYS A 148 16.55 -12.54 22.02
CA LYS A 148 16.45 -13.57 20.99
C LYS A 148 15.01 -14.11 20.95
N HIS A 149 14.47 -14.26 19.74
CA HIS A 149 13.12 -14.78 19.57
C HIS A 149 13.05 -16.22 20.09
N GLU A 150 12.09 -16.49 20.95
CA GLU A 150 11.85 -17.86 21.45
C GLU A 150 10.78 -18.52 20.59
N ALA A 151 10.91 -19.84 20.36
CA ALA A 151 9.91 -20.62 19.62
C ALA A 151 8.60 -20.83 20.41
N ILE A 152 8.51 -20.26 21.61
CA ILE A 152 7.35 -20.41 22.51
C ILE A 152 6.22 -19.49 22.07
N LEU A 153 4.98 -19.98 22.13
CA LEU A 153 3.79 -19.18 21.85
C LEU A 153 3.52 -18.17 22.97
N THR A 154 3.24 -16.93 22.58
CA THR A 154 2.65 -15.96 23.50
C THR A 154 1.23 -16.41 23.90
N GLU A 155 0.68 -15.89 25.00
CA GLU A 155 -0.71 -16.16 25.40
C GLU A 155 -1.70 -15.80 24.29
N ARG A 156 -1.47 -14.68 23.60
CA ARG A 156 -2.29 -14.25 22.47
C ARG A 156 -2.23 -15.21 21.28
N GLN A 157 -1.03 -15.67 20.91
CA GLN A 157 -0.84 -16.67 19.86
C GLN A 157 -1.51 -18.01 20.23
N ARG A 158 -1.40 -18.43 21.50
CA ARG A 158 -2.07 -19.66 22.00
C ARG A 158 -3.57 -19.55 21.90
N TYR A 159 -4.15 -18.44 22.34
CA TYR A 159 -5.58 -18.18 22.22
C TYR A 159 -6.07 -18.28 20.76
N LEU A 160 -5.39 -17.62 19.83
CA LEU A 160 -5.72 -17.69 18.41
C LEU A 160 -5.55 -19.10 17.84
N TYR A 161 -4.49 -19.80 18.26
CA TYR A 161 -4.24 -21.18 17.83
C TYR A 161 -5.36 -22.11 18.26
N GLU A 162 -5.77 -22.07 19.51
CA GLU A 162 -6.89 -22.85 20.04
C GLU A 162 -8.20 -22.52 19.31
N LEU A 163 -8.46 -21.23 19.09
CA LEU A 163 -9.66 -20.78 18.38
C LEU A 163 -9.67 -21.27 16.93
N SER A 164 -8.53 -21.27 16.26
CA SER A 164 -8.38 -21.78 14.88
C SER A 164 -8.65 -23.28 14.76
N ARG A 165 -8.49 -24.07 15.85
CA ARG A 165 -8.65 -25.53 15.86
C ARG A 165 -10.08 -25.98 16.17
N ARG A 166 -10.93 -25.12 16.73
CA ARG A 166 -12.32 -25.47 17.02
C ARG A 166 -13.07 -25.78 15.74
N PRO A 167 -13.93 -26.85 15.70
CA PRO A 167 -14.54 -27.29 14.45
C PRO A 167 -15.70 -26.42 13.97
N ASP A 168 -16.30 -25.62 14.86
CA ASP A 168 -17.50 -24.86 14.57
C ASP A 168 -17.24 -23.56 13.78
N GLY A 169 -18.22 -23.15 12.97
CA GLY A 169 -18.11 -21.97 12.12
C GLY A 169 -18.05 -20.65 12.91
N GLN A 170 -18.66 -20.59 14.10
CA GLN A 170 -18.64 -19.40 14.95
C GLN A 170 -17.22 -19.11 15.45
N SER A 171 -16.50 -20.15 15.88
CA SER A 171 -15.09 -20.03 16.28
C SER A 171 -14.19 -19.63 15.11
N LYS A 172 -14.45 -20.14 13.89
CA LYS A 172 -13.73 -19.69 12.69
C LYS A 172 -13.96 -18.21 12.41
N ALA A 173 -15.22 -17.75 12.47
CA ALA A 173 -15.53 -16.34 12.27
C ALA A 173 -14.89 -15.45 13.34
N GLN A 174 -14.87 -15.89 14.60
CA GLN A 174 -14.18 -15.19 15.67
C GLN A 174 -12.66 -15.16 15.45
N PHE A 175 -12.06 -16.27 15.06
CA PHE A 175 -10.64 -16.33 14.71
C PHE A 175 -10.28 -15.29 13.64
N LEU A 176 -11.05 -15.19 12.56
CA LEU A 176 -10.81 -14.20 11.49
C LEU A 176 -10.87 -12.76 12.03
N ARG A 177 -11.86 -12.43 12.89
CA ARG A 177 -11.95 -11.09 13.50
C ARG A 177 -10.76 -10.79 14.40
N GLU A 178 -10.33 -11.74 15.21
CA GLU A 178 -9.20 -11.57 16.10
C GLU A 178 -7.86 -11.50 15.34
N ALA A 179 -7.71 -12.29 14.27
CA ALA A 179 -6.54 -12.26 13.38
C ALA A 179 -6.40 -10.92 12.66
N VAL A 180 -7.51 -10.29 12.24
CA VAL A 180 -7.50 -8.92 11.68
C VAL A 180 -7.06 -7.89 12.72
N LYS A 181 -7.52 -7.99 13.97
CA LYS A 181 -7.08 -7.09 15.06
C LYS A 181 -5.58 -7.17 15.31
N ASP A 182 -5.03 -8.39 15.22
CA ASP A 182 -3.60 -8.64 15.39
C ASP A 182 -2.78 -8.35 14.13
N ARG A 183 -3.42 -7.81 13.08
CA ARG A 183 -2.78 -7.47 11.80
C ARG A 183 -2.07 -8.67 11.16
N LEU A 184 -2.65 -9.86 11.26
CA LEU A 184 -2.11 -11.03 10.60
C LEU A 184 -2.28 -10.95 9.08
N ASN A 185 -1.32 -11.47 8.34
CA ASN A 185 -1.33 -11.49 6.89
C ASN A 185 -2.05 -12.72 6.36
N PHE A 186 -3.07 -12.50 5.51
CA PHE A 186 -3.91 -13.53 4.96
C PHE A 186 -3.52 -13.90 3.52
N LEU A 187 -3.41 -15.20 3.25
CA LEU A 187 -3.31 -15.77 1.92
C LEU A 187 -4.51 -16.66 1.64
N ILE A 188 -5.34 -16.30 0.67
CA ILE A 188 -6.53 -17.06 0.30
C ILE A 188 -6.22 -17.93 -0.91
N VAL A 189 -6.45 -19.20 -0.79
CA VAL A 189 -6.01 -20.23 -1.73
C VAL A 189 -7.20 -20.97 -2.32
N GLY A 190 -7.12 -21.33 -3.59
CA GLY A 190 -8.14 -22.15 -4.26
C GLY A 190 -8.13 -22.02 -5.77
N GLY A 191 -8.88 -22.85 -6.44
CA GLY A 191 -9.05 -22.84 -7.89
C GLY A 191 -9.84 -21.62 -8.41
N THR A 192 -10.00 -21.53 -9.72
CA THR A 192 -10.88 -20.53 -10.35
C THR A 192 -12.34 -20.77 -9.91
N GLY A 193 -13.05 -19.71 -9.55
CA GLY A 193 -14.44 -19.78 -9.10
C GLY A 193 -14.64 -20.39 -7.70
N SER A 194 -13.59 -20.59 -6.92
CA SER A 194 -13.69 -21.12 -5.56
C SER A 194 -14.18 -20.12 -4.50
N GLY A 195 -14.39 -18.84 -4.86
CA GLY A 195 -14.88 -17.82 -3.96
C GLY A 195 -13.77 -17.03 -3.24
N LYS A 196 -12.51 -17.08 -3.68
CA LYS A 196 -11.37 -16.36 -3.08
C LYS A 196 -11.65 -14.86 -2.95
N THR A 197 -12.04 -14.19 -4.02
CA THR A 197 -12.34 -12.74 -4.01
C THR A 197 -13.52 -12.42 -3.10
N THR A 198 -14.51 -13.32 -3.01
CA THR A 198 -15.69 -13.11 -2.14
C THR A 198 -15.31 -13.12 -0.67
N ILE A 199 -14.53 -14.10 -0.22
CA ILE A 199 -14.09 -14.15 1.17
C ILE A 199 -13.04 -13.07 1.46
N ALA A 200 -12.19 -12.69 0.49
CA ALA A 200 -11.26 -11.57 0.63
C ALA A 200 -11.99 -10.26 0.96
N LYS A 201 -13.10 -9.97 0.27
CA LYS A 201 -13.97 -8.82 0.55
C LYS A 201 -14.58 -8.91 1.96
N ALA A 202 -15.11 -10.07 2.33
CA ALA A 202 -15.71 -10.26 3.64
C ALA A 202 -14.69 -10.10 4.79
N ILE A 203 -13.43 -10.50 4.57
CA ILE A 203 -12.35 -10.25 5.53
C ILE A 203 -11.96 -8.76 5.50
N ALA A 204 -11.88 -8.14 4.33
CA ALA A 204 -11.58 -6.71 4.22
C ALA A 204 -12.60 -5.87 4.99
N ASP A 205 -13.89 -6.21 4.95
CA ASP A 205 -14.95 -5.51 5.70
C ASP A 205 -14.82 -5.59 7.23
N ILE A 206 -13.98 -6.48 7.76
CA ILE A 206 -13.70 -6.57 9.20
C ILE A 206 -12.64 -5.56 9.65
N PHE A 207 -11.82 -5.07 8.72
CA PHE A 207 -10.75 -4.15 9.05
C PHE A 207 -11.28 -2.78 9.51
N PRO A 208 -10.54 -2.05 10.37
CA PRO A 208 -10.96 -0.76 10.91
C PRO A 208 -11.16 0.31 9.83
N PRO A 209 -12.33 0.99 9.75
CA PRO A 209 -12.64 1.94 8.68
C PRO A 209 -11.80 3.22 8.70
N GLU A 210 -11.18 3.55 9.82
CA GLU A 210 -10.36 4.76 10.02
C GLU A 210 -8.94 4.66 9.44
N ARG A 211 -8.54 3.47 8.96
CA ARG A 211 -7.23 3.23 8.38
C ARG A 211 -7.21 3.50 6.88
N ARG A 212 -5.99 3.57 6.34
CA ARG A 212 -5.76 3.81 4.92
C ARG A 212 -5.46 2.51 4.18
N TYR A 213 -6.21 2.26 3.11
CA TYR A 213 -6.17 1.02 2.33
C TYR A 213 -5.77 1.29 0.89
N ILE A 214 -4.98 0.38 0.32
CA ILE A 214 -4.70 0.36 -1.11
C ILE A 214 -5.00 -1.03 -1.64
N THR A 215 -5.83 -1.13 -2.68
CA THR A 215 -5.97 -2.36 -3.45
C THR A 215 -5.09 -2.31 -4.68
N VAL A 216 -4.48 -3.45 -5.02
CA VAL A 216 -3.66 -3.64 -6.23
C VAL A 216 -4.27 -4.79 -7.04
N GLU A 217 -4.77 -4.47 -8.22
CA GLU A 217 -5.68 -5.35 -8.99
C GLU A 217 -5.31 -5.33 -10.48
N ASP A 218 -5.55 -6.43 -11.19
CA ASP A 218 -5.53 -6.47 -12.66
C ASP A 218 -6.92 -6.12 -13.24
N VAL A 219 -7.96 -6.52 -12.53
CA VAL A 219 -9.37 -6.23 -12.86
C VAL A 219 -10.06 -5.67 -11.60
N PRO A 220 -10.89 -4.62 -11.72
CA PRO A 220 -11.50 -3.95 -10.58
C PRO A 220 -12.54 -4.84 -9.86
N GLU A 221 -12.10 -5.72 -8.96
CA GLU A 221 -12.94 -6.62 -8.18
C GLU A 221 -13.04 -6.25 -6.70
N MET A 222 -11.98 -5.70 -6.08
CA MET A 222 -11.88 -5.40 -4.66
C MET A 222 -12.44 -4.01 -4.32
N SER A 223 -13.75 -3.85 -4.28
CA SER A 223 -14.37 -2.63 -3.74
C SER A 223 -14.32 -2.63 -2.21
N LEU A 224 -14.05 -1.47 -1.61
CA LEU A 224 -13.95 -1.28 -0.15
C LEU A 224 -14.96 -0.22 0.34
N PRO A 225 -16.28 -0.50 0.28
CA PRO A 225 -17.32 0.50 0.57
C PRO A 225 -17.34 0.99 2.02
N LEU A 226 -16.81 0.18 2.95
CA LEU A 226 -16.74 0.52 4.38
C LEU A 226 -15.48 1.30 4.76
N HIS A 227 -14.55 1.52 3.83
CA HIS A 227 -13.26 2.15 4.08
C HIS A 227 -13.14 3.45 3.27
N PRO A 228 -13.52 4.60 3.83
CA PRO A 228 -13.58 5.86 3.07
C PRO A 228 -12.20 6.32 2.58
N ASN A 229 -11.13 6.07 3.34
CA ASN A 229 -9.76 6.39 2.95
C ASN A 229 -9.09 5.22 2.21
N HIS A 230 -9.55 4.94 0.99
CA HIS A 230 -8.94 3.90 0.15
C HIS A 230 -8.56 4.41 -1.23
N ILE A 231 -7.61 3.71 -1.85
CA ILE A 231 -7.18 3.90 -3.24
C ILE A 231 -7.26 2.56 -3.94
N ARG A 232 -7.75 2.57 -5.17
CA ARG A 232 -7.72 1.39 -6.04
C ARG A 232 -6.68 1.61 -7.12
N LEU A 233 -5.69 0.74 -7.18
CA LEU A 233 -4.61 0.78 -8.16
C LEU A 233 -4.69 -0.42 -9.08
N PHE A 234 -4.46 -0.18 -10.37
CA PHE A 234 -4.59 -1.18 -11.40
C PHE A 234 -3.28 -1.36 -12.14
N TYR A 235 -2.86 -2.62 -12.28
CA TYR A 235 -1.77 -2.98 -13.17
C TYR A 235 -2.31 -3.60 -14.47
N LYS A 236 -1.57 -3.45 -15.53
CA LYS A 236 -1.93 -3.98 -16.83
C LYS A 236 -0.65 -4.43 -17.55
N LYS A 237 -0.63 -5.69 -17.95
CA LYS A 237 0.50 -6.25 -18.67
C LYS A 237 0.93 -5.36 -19.84
N ASN A 238 2.23 -5.12 -19.98
CA ASN A 238 2.87 -4.27 -20.97
C ASN A 238 2.56 -2.76 -20.88
N THR A 239 1.95 -2.29 -19.80
CA THR A 239 1.69 -0.85 -19.56
C THR A 239 2.21 -0.45 -18.19
N VAL A 240 1.73 -1.09 -17.14
CA VAL A 240 2.12 -0.83 -15.74
C VAL A 240 2.23 -2.17 -15.03
N GLU A 241 3.43 -2.52 -14.62
CA GLU A 241 3.67 -3.79 -13.93
C GLU A 241 3.18 -3.74 -12.48
N ALA A 242 2.68 -4.87 -11.97
CA ALA A 242 2.20 -4.97 -10.59
C ALA A 242 3.30 -4.62 -9.56
N LYS A 243 4.56 -4.96 -9.86
CA LYS A 243 5.72 -4.59 -9.06
C LYS A 243 5.86 -3.07 -8.92
N GLU A 244 5.74 -2.30 -10.00
CA GLU A 244 5.83 -0.83 -9.98
C GLU A 244 4.71 -0.22 -9.13
N ILE A 245 3.51 -0.80 -9.19
CA ILE A 245 2.39 -0.38 -8.34
C ILE A 245 2.70 -0.61 -6.86
N ILE A 246 3.22 -1.79 -6.49
CA ILE A 246 3.58 -2.08 -5.10
C ILE A 246 4.69 -1.15 -4.60
N GLU A 247 5.71 -0.89 -5.41
CA GLU A 247 6.76 0.08 -5.08
C GLU A 247 6.19 1.51 -4.90
N ALA A 248 5.19 1.90 -5.71
CA ALA A 248 4.49 3.16 -5.54
C ALA A 248 3.65 3.19 -4.25
N CYS A 249 3.01 2.08 -3.86
CA CYS A 249 2.25 1.97 -2.61
C CYS A 249 3.08 2.39 -1.39
N MET A 250 4.38 2.04 -1.35
CA MET A 250 5.27 2.39 -0.24
C MET A 250 5.43 3.91 -0.04
N ARG A 251 5.08 4.71 -1.07
CA ARG A 251 5.12 6.18 -1.02
C ARG A 251 3.75 6.83 -0.82
N LEU A 252 2.70 6.01 -0.73
CA LEU A 252 1.32 6.46 -0.54
C LEU A 252 0.87 6.33 0.92
N LYS A 253 1.76 5.86 1.80
CA LYS A 253 1.52 5.64 3.23
C LYS A 253 0.25 4.81 3.54
N PRO A 254 0.10 3.61 3.01
CA PRO A 254 -0.98 2.72 3.40
C PRO A 254 -0.75 2.14 4.80
N ASP A 255 -1.84 1.89 5.53
CA ASP A 255 -1.83 1.00 6.68
C ASP A 255 -1.88 -0.47 6.22
N HIS A 256 -2.59 -0.73 5.11
CA HIS A 256 -2.78 -2.06 4.56
C HIS A 256 -2.76 -2.05 3.03
N ILE A 257 -2.13 -3.07 2.43
CA ILE A 257 -2.08 -3.29 0.98
C ILE A 257 -2.78 -4.62 0.68
N PHE A 258 -3.89 -4.57 -0.05
CA PHE A 258 -4.61 -5.76 -0.50
C PHE A 258 -4.25 -6.04 -1.96
N LEU A 259 -3.51 -7.11 -2.19
CA LEU A 259 -3.12 -7.54 -3.52
C LEU A 259 -4.09 -8.62 -4.01
N ALA A 260 -4.80 -8.36 -5.09
CA ALA A 260 -5.85 -9.24 -5.58
C ALA A 260 -5.36 -10.67 -5.85
N GLU A 261 -4.21 -10.83 -6.50
CA GLU A 261 -3.62 -12.15 -6.75
C GLU A 261 -2.10 -12.10 -6.92
N LEU A 262 -1.40 -13.09 -6.37
CA LEU A 262 0.03 -13.33 -6.54
C LEU A 262 0.26 -14.21 -7.77
N ARG A 263 0.91 -13.66 -8.81
CA ARG A 263 1.11 -14.36 -10.10
C ARG A 263 2.52 -14.28 -10.67
N GLY A 264 3.33 -13.25 -10.31
CA GLY A 264 4.57 -12.94 -11.00
C GLY A 264 5.59 -12.12 -10.20
N ASN A 265 6.21 -11.16 -10.88
CA ASN A 265 7.33 -10.35 -10.35
C ASN A 265 6.98 -9.53 -9.09
N GLU A 266 5.70 -9.25 -8.84
CA GLU A 266 5.22 -8.52 -7.68
C GLU A 266 5.36 -9.29 -6.37
N ALA A 267 5.46 -10.63 -6.45
CA ALA A 267 5.38 -11.48 -5.26
C ALA A 267 6.48 -11.19 -4.23
N TRP A 268 7.71 -10.97 -4.67
CA TRP A 268 8.81 -10.62 -3.76
C TRP A 268 8.60 -9.26 -3.11
N SER A 269 8.30 -8.22 -3.92
CA SER A 269 8.07 -6.87 -3.41
C SER A 269 6.88 -6.80 -2.46
N TYR A 270 5.86 -7.63 -2.69
CA TYR A 270 4.73 -7.76 -1.77
C TYR A 270 5.15 -8.36 -0.42
N LEU A 271 5.94 -9.45 -0.42
CA LEU A 271 6.46 -10.04 0.81
C LEU A 271 7.36 -9.06 1.59
N GLU A 272 8.18 -8.27 0.89
CA GLU A 272 8.97 -7.21 1.51
C GLU A 272 8.09 -6.13 2.14
N ALA A 273 7.01 -5.71 1.48
CA ALA A 273 6.05 -4.76 2.02
C ALA A 273 5.42 -5.25 3.32
N LEU A 274 5.05 -6.54 3.41
CA LEU A 274 4.51 -7.16 4.63
C LEU A 274 5.48 -7.13 5.81
N ASN A 275 6.78 -7.10 5.55
CA ASN A 275 7.83 -7.07 6.59
C ASN A 275 8.33 -5.65 6.92
N THR A 276 7.76 -4.61 6.28
CA THR A 276 8.20 -3.21 6.45
C THR A 276 7.13 -2.27 6.99
N GLY A 277 6.22 -2.80 7.82
CA GLY A 277 5.21 -2.02 8.54
C GLY A 277 3.82 -2.01 7.88
N HIS A 278 3.60 -2.86 6.87
CA HIS A 278 2.31 -3.00 6.18
C HIS A 278 1.66 -4.36 6.44
N GLU A 279 1.79 -4.87 7.68
CA GLU A 279 1.15 -6.11 8.11
C GLU A 279 -0.38 -5.97 8.13
N GLY A 280 -1.06 -7.11 8.18
CA GLY A 280 -2.52 -7.19 8.12
C GLY A 280 -3.02 -7.01 6.70
N SER A 281 -2.38 -7.68 5.76
CA SER A 281 -2.71 -7.60 4.33
C SER A 281 -3.44 -8.85 3.86
N ILE A 282 -4.14 -8.73 2.73
CA ILE A 282 -4.88 -9.84 2.11
C ILE A 282 -4.33 -10.03 0.69
N SER A 283 -4.04 -11.29 0.34
CA SER A 283 -3.80 -11.66 -1.05
C SER A 283 -4.39 -13.01 -1.38
N THR A 284 -4.48 -13.33 -2.67
CA THR A 284 -4.93 -14.63 -3.16
C THR A 284 -3.88 -15.32 -4.03
N ILE A 285 -3.96 -16.63 -4.13
CA ILE A 285 -3.10 -17.45 -4.98
C ILE A 285 -3.83 -18.71 -5.45
N HIS A 286 -3.49 -19.23 -6.62
CA HIS A 286 -3.95 -20.51 -7.07
C HIS A 286 -3.03 -21.63 -6.57
N ALA A 287 -3.56 -22.52 -5.71
CA ALA A 287 -2.92 -23.77 -5.29
C ALA A 287 -3.98 -24.78 -4.86
N ASN A 288 -3.57 -26.04 -4.67
CA ASN A 288 -4.50 -27.16 -4.42
C ASN A 288 -4.81 -27.42 -2.95
N ASN A 289 -4.06 -26.82 -2.02
CA ASN A 289 -4.27 -26.87 -0.57
C ASN A 289 -3.39 -25.81 0.10
N THR A 290 -3.51 -25.68 1.44
CA THR A 290 -2.75 -24.69 2.21
C THR A 290 -1.24 -24.89 2.12
N TYR A 291 -0.72 -26.13 2.24
CA TYR A 291 0.71 -26.39 2.19
C TYR A 291 1.29 -26.22 0.77
N ALA A 292 0.54 -26.63 -0.26
CA ALA A 292 0.94 -26.45 -1.65
C ALA A 292 1.10 -24.95 -2.02
N SER A 293 0.41 -24.05 -1.32
CA SER A 293 0.53 -22.60 -1.56
C SER A 293 1.93 -22.06 -1.24
N PHE A 294 2.63 -22.62 -0.25
CA PHE A 294 4.01 -22.23 0.06
C PHE A 294 4.96 -22.54 -1.11
N SER A 295 4.90 -23.78 -1.61
CA SER A 295 5.71 -24.19 -2.76
C SER A 295 5.34 -23.41 -4.03
N ARG A 296 4.03 -23.12 -4.22
CA ARG A 296 3.55 -22.33 -5.34
C ARG A 296 4.08 -20.89 -5.26
N LEU A 297 3.99 -20.24 -4.10
CA LEU A 297 4.49 -18.90 -3.90
C LEU A 297 6.02 -18.84 -4.05
N ALA A 298 6.75 -19.82 -3.49
CA ALA A 298 8.19 -19.92 -3.67
C ALA A 298 8.57 -20.07 -5.15
N SER A 299 7.83 -20.87 -5.91
CA SER A 299 8.03 -21.02 -7.35
C SER A 299 7.79 -19.70 -8.11
N ILE A 300 6.74 -18.95 -7.77
CA ILE A 300 6.45 -17.64 -8.35
C ILE A 300 7.61 -16.67 -8.07
N VAL A 301 8.03 -16.56 -6.80
CA VAL A 301 9.17 -15.71 -6.42
C VAL A 301 10.44 -16.15 -7.15
N LYS A 302 10.74 -17.45 -7.22
CA LYS A 302 11.95 -17.96 -7.87
C LYS A 302 11.99 -17.69 -9.38
N GLN A 303 10.82 -17.57 -10.02
CA GLN A 303 10.70 -17.21 -11.44
C GLN A 303 10.74 -15.70 -11.68
N SER A 304 10.70 -14.87 -10.66
CA SER A 304 10.80 -13.40 -10.76
C SER A 304 12.26 -12.97 -11.00
N ASP A 305 12.45 -11.77 -11.52
CA ASP A 305 13.77 -11.19 -11.79
C ASP A 305 14.67 -11.18 -10.55
N VAL A 306 14.11 -10.83 -9.41
CA VAL A 306 14.82 -10.82 -8.11
C VAL A 306 15.06 -12.25 -7.62
N GLY A 307 14.06 -13.11 -7.73
CA GLY A 307 14.11 -14.48 -7.23
C GLY A 307 15.17 -15.35 -7.88
N MET A 308 15.59 -15.04 -9.11
CA MET A 308 16.70 -15.77 -9.77
C MET A 308 18.01 -15.70 -8.99
N THR A 309 18.25 -14.58 -8.30
CA THR A 309 19.49 -14.33 -7.52
C THR A 309 19.34 -14.64 -6.03
N VAL A 310 18.15 -14.88 -5.54
CA VAL A 310 17.86 -15.15 -4.12
C VAL A 310 17.86 -16.65 -3.85
N ASP A 311 18.45 -17.07 -2.74
CA ASP A 311 18.46 -18.47 -2.31
C ASP A 311 17.05 -18.97 -1.97
N MET A 312 16.77 -20.26 -2.28
CA MET A 312 15.47 -20.87 -2.03
C MET A 312 15.12 -20.92 -0.54
N ASP A 313 16.11 -21.14 0.32
CA ASP A 313 15.88 -21.19 1.77
C ASP A 313 15.50 -19.80 2.30
N LEU A 314 16.11 -18.73 1.78
CA LEU A 314 15.72 -17.36 2.12
C LEU A 314 14.30 -17.05 1.62
N ILE A 315 13.95 -17.47 0.40
CA ILE A 315 12.59 -17.32 -0.13
C ILE A 315 11.57 -18.02 0.77
N MET A 316 11.79 -19.30 1.08
CA MET A 316 10.89 -20.08 1.93
C MET A 316 10.77 -19.49 3.33
N ARG A 317 11.87 -19.03 3.92
CA ARG A 317 11.89 -18.37 5.23
C ARG A 317 11.08 -17.08 5.18
N THR A 318 11.30 -16.24 4.17
CA THR A 318 10.54 -14.99 4.00
C THR A 318 9.05 -15.26 3.89
N ILE A 319 8.63 -16.25 3.10
CA ILE A 319 7.22 -16.62 2.97
C ILE A 319 6.65 -17.06 4.32
N LYS A 320 7.33 -17.98 5.03
CA LYS A 320 6.89 -18.53 6.31
C LYS A 320 6.82 -17.50 7.44
N THR A 321 7.62 -16.44 7.37
CA THR A 321 7.61 -15.36 8.36
C THR A 321 6.67 -14.21 7.98
N SER A 322 6.31 -14.06 6.70
CA SER A 322 5.41 -13.00 6.24
C SER A 322 3.94 -13.42 6.21
N ILE A 323 3.63 -14.67 5.86
CA ILE A 323 2.25 -15.17 5.77
C ILE A 323 1.86 -15.87 7.07
N ASP A 324 0.79 -15.42 7.71
CA ASP A 324 0.33 -15.92 9.01
C ASP A 324 -0.83 -16.91 8.86
N VAL A 325 -1.82 -16.54 8.06
CA VAL A 325 -3.07 -17.30 7.93
C VAL A 325 -3.27 -17.69 6.47
N ILE A 326 -3.51 -18.97 6.23
CA ILE A 326 -3.87 -19.45 4.89
C ILE A 326 -5.25 -20.10 4.95
N LEU A 327 -6.14 -19.67 4.06
CA LEU A 327 -7.50 -20.19 3.93
C LEU A 327 -7.64 -20.88 2.58
N PHE A 328 -7.87 -22.18 2.57
CA PHE A 328 -8.13 -22.91 1.33
C PHE A 328 -9.63 -23.07 1.08
N PHE A 329 -10.05 -22.60 -0.10
CA PHE A 329 -11.44 -22.64 -0.55
C PHE A 329 -11.61 -23.60 -1.72
N ASN A 330 -12.58 -24.51 -1.56
CA ASN A 330 -13.02 -25.44 -2.61
C ASN A 330 -14.55 -25.33 -2.75
N HIS A 331 -15.05 -25.12 -3.97
CA HIS A 331 -16.49 -24.95 -4.24
C HIS A 331 -17.18 -23.98 -3.25
N THR A 332 -16.61 -22.81 -3.05
CA THR A 332 -17.09 -21.74 -2.18
C THR A 332 -17.10 -22.05 -0.68
N ARG A 333 -16.53 -23.16 -0.26
CA ARG A 333 -16.41 -23.56 1.14
C ARG A 333 -14.95 -23.53 1.59
N MET A 334 -14.70 -22.99 2.77
CA MET A 334 -13.40 -23.12 3.42
C MET A 334 -13.23 -24.57 3.89
N THR A 335 -12.26 -25.29 3.34
CA THR A 335 -11.98 -26.69 3.66
C THR A 335 -10.73 -26.88 4.48
N GLU A 336 -9.78 -25.90 4.42
CA GLU A 336 -8.59 -25.92 5.27
C GLU A 336 -8.30 -24.51 5.81
N LEU A 337 -7.77 -24.46 7.03
CA LEU A 337 -7.25 -23.27 7.67
C LEU A 337 -5.88 -23.60 8.24
N TYR A 338 -4.86 -22.84 7.81
CA TYR A 338 -3.50 -22.89 8.36
C TYR A 338 -3.28 -21.67 9.24
N TYR A 339 -2.83 -21.89 10.47
CA TYR A 339 -2.27 -20.92 11.39
C TYR A 339 -1.32 -21.65 12.33
N GLU A 340 -0.02 -21.54 12.12
CA GLU A 340 1.04 -22.25 12.86
C GLU A 340 2.07 -21.23 13.41
N PRO A 341 1.70 -20.47 14.44
CA PRO A 341 2.57 -19.42 14.98
C PRO A 341 3.85 -19.97 15.61
N GLU A 342 3.84 -21.22 16.11
CA GLU A 342 5.04 -21.89 16.61
C GLU A 342 6.08 -22.11 15.50
N GLU A 343 5.63 -22.52 14.32
CA GLU A 343 6.51 -22.69 13.15
C GLU A 343 7.14 -21.36 12.75
N LYS A 344 6.34 -20.28 12.70
CA LYS A 344 6.82 -18.93 12.44
C LYS A 344 7.84 -18.47 13.49
N ASN A 345 7.55 -18.66 14.78
CA ASN A 345 8.45 -18.31 15.87
C ASN A 345 9.78 -19.07 15.78
N ARG A 346 9.75 -20.36 15.37
CA ARG A 346 10.96 -21.16 15.14
C ARG A 346 11.82 -20.59 14.03
N PHE A 347 11.25 -20.19 12.90
CA PHE A 347 12.00 -19.53 11.83
C PHE A 347 12.63 -18.21 12.30
N LEU A 348 11.91 -17.41 13.09
CA LEU A 348 12.43 -16.16 13.65
C LEU A 348 13.52 -16.38 14.69
N SER A 349 13.47 -17.48 15.46
CA SER A 349 14.48 -17.80 16.49
C SER A 349 15.83 -18.25 15.93
N THR A 350 15.86 -18.66 14.65
CA THR A 350 17.09 -19.12 13.96
C THR A 350 17.76 -18.02 13.14
N MET A 351 17.24 -16.79 13.17
CA MET A 351 17.87 -15.59 12.66
C MET A 351 18.81 -15.01 13.72
#